data_1b03690038a0224d54be58292053f7c7
#
_entry.id   1b03690038a0224d54be58292053f7c7
#
_cell.length_a   1.000
_cell.length_b   1.000
_cell.length_c   1.000
_cell.angle_alpha   90.00
_cell.angle_beta   90.00
_cell.angle_gamma   90.00
#
_symmetry.space_group_name_H-M   'P 1'
#
loop_
_entity.id
_entity.type
_entity.pdbx_description
1 polymer ?
#
loop_
_entity_poly.entity_id
_entity_poly.type
_entity_poly.pdbx_seq_one_letter_code
_entity_poly.pdbx_strand_id
1 'polypeptide(L)'
;NKSKNRNSNVIPYDYNRVPLKHELEMSKESEHDSDESSDDDSDSEEPSKYINASFIMSYWKPEVMIAAQGPLKETIGDFWQMIFQRKVKVIVMLTELKHGDQEICAQYWGEGKQTYGDIEVDLKDTDKSSTYTLRVFELRHSKRKDSRTVYQYQYTNWSVEQLPAEPKELISMIQVVKQKLPQKNSSEGNKHHKSTPLLIHCRDGSQQTGIFCALLNLLESAETEEVVDIFQVVKALRKARPGMVSTFEQYQFLYDVIAS
;
A
#
# COMPACT_ATOMS: atom_id res chain seq x y z
N ASN A 1 19.77 -2.52 8.47
CA ASN A 1 18.59 -1.89 7.81
C ASN A 1 18.15 -0.55 8.43
N LYS A 2 18.89 -0.01 9.40
CA LYS A 2 18.52 1.25 10.07
C LYS A 2 18.38 2.42 9.09
N SER A 3 19.24 2.48 8.07
CA SER A 3 19.22 3.55 7.07
C SER A 3 17.98 3.49 6.15
N LYS A 4 17.27 2.36 6.14
CA LYS A 4 16.08 2.16 5.31
C LYS A 4 14.79 2.49 6.05
N ASN A 5 14.86 2.93 7.29
CA ASN A 5 13.71 3.30 8.10
C ASN A 5 13.68 4.81 8.32
N ARG A 6 12.56 5.44 7.98
CA ARG A 6 12.35 6.87 8.26
C ARG A 6 12.16 7.14 9.75
N ASN A 7 11.45 6.25 10.43
CA ASN A 7 11.19 6.33 11.86
C ASN A 7 11.60 5.00 12.51
N SER A 8 12.58 5.07 13.42
CA SER A 8 13.08 3.89 14.11
C SER A 8 12.06 3.21 15.04
N ASN A 9 10.98 3.91 15.37
CA ASN A 9 9.90 3.36 16.20
C ASN A 9 8.83 2.64 15.38
N VAL A 10 8.83 2.80 14.07
CA VAL A 10 7.87 2.13 13.18
C VAL A 10 8.65 1.18 12.26
N ILE A 11 8.79 -0.04 12.73
CA ILE A 11 9.51 -1.11 12.02
C ILE A 11 8.52 -2.26 11.82
N PRO A 12 8.40 -2.80 10.59
CA PRO A 12 7.47 -3.90 10.36
C PRO A 12 7.85 -5.13 11.17
N TYR A 13 6.84 -5.88 11.63
CA TYR A 13 7.07 -7.16 12.28
C TYR A 13 7.60 -8.18 11.28
N ASP A 14 8.47 -9.07 11.73
CA ASP A 14 9.09 -10.06 10.85
C ASP A 14 8.08 -11.02 10.23
N TYR A 15 7.01 -11.34 10.94
CA TYR A 15 6.03 -12.32 10.46
C TYR A 15 5.20 -11.84 9.27
N ASN A 16 5.05 -10.52 9.10
CA ASN A 16 4.21 -9.97 8.03
C ASN A 16 4.86 -8.83 7.25
N ARG A 17 6.17 -8.64 7.37
CA ARG A 17 6.85 -7.67 6.52
C ARG A 17 6.80 -8.13 5.06
N VAL A 18 6.78 -7.16 4.14
CA VAL A 18 6.81 -7.47 2.72
C VAL A 18 8.25 -7.82 2.33
N PRO A 19 8.54 -9.08 1.99
CA PRO A 19 9.87 -9.43 1.53
C PRO A 19 10.06 -9.01 0.07
N LEU A 20 11.23 -8.48 -0.26
CA LEU A 20 11.62 -8.25 -1.64
C LEU A 20 12.47 -9.43 -2.12
N LYS A 21 12.13 -9.95 -3.29
CA LYS A 21 12.89 -11.02 -3.91
C LYS A 21 14.08 -10.45 -4.64
N HIS A 22 15.20 -11.17 -4.63
CA HIS A 22 16.34 -10.80 -5.46
C HIS A 22 16.00 -11.01 -6.93
N GLU A 23 16.61 -10.21 -7.81
CA GLU A 23 16.34 -10.25 -9.26
C GLU A 23 16.56 -11.64 -9.89
N LEU A 24 17.52 -12.40 -9.36
CA LEU A 24 17.81 -13.75 -9.83
C LEU A 24 16.66 -14.73 -9.53
N GLU A 25 15.92 -14.52 -8.47
CA GLU A 25 14.76 -15.36 -8.13
C GLU A 25 13.57 -15.07 -9.02
N MET A 26 13.42 -13.82 -9.45
CA MET A 26 12.34 -13.43 -10.36
C MET A 26 12.48 -14.09 -11.75
N SER A 27 13.70 -14.28 -12.22
CA SER A 27 13.93 -14.93 -13.52
C SER A 27 13.61 -16.43 -13.47
N LYS A 28 13.73 -17.06 -12.32
CA LYS A 28 13.39 -18.48 -12.14
C LYS A 28 11.87 -18.71 -12.09
N GLU A 29 11.12 -17.76 -11.50
CA GLU A 29 9.66 -17.89 -11.46
C GLU A 29 8.98 -17.78 -12.81
N SER A 30 9.60 -17.10 -13.78
CA SER A 30 9.05 -16.96 -15.12
C SER A 30 9.21 -18.21 -15.99
N GLU A 31 10.11 -19.11 -15.61
CA GLU A 31 10.38 -20.34 -16.38
C GLU A 31 9.65 -21.56 -15.82
N HIS A 32 9.14 -21.49 -14.62
CA HIS A 32 8.45 -22.59 -13.95
C HIS A 32 7.05 -22.19 -13.52
N ASP A 33 6.14 -22.25 -14.49
CA ASP A 33 4.70 -22.22 -14.24
C ASP A 33 4.18 -23.60 -13.86
N SER A 34 5.04 -24.46 -13.33
CA SER A 34 4.68 -25.80 -12.94
C SER A 34 4.45 -25.89 -11.43
N ASP A 35 3.31 -26.35 -11.14
CA ASP A 35 2.59 -26.61 -9.92
C ASP A 35 3.29 -27.40 -8.84
N GLU A 36 4.55 -27.29 -8.67
CA GLU A 36 5.10 -27.94 -7.50
C GLU A 36 5.78 -26.91 -6.63
N SER A 37 5.01 -26.44 -5.66
CA SER A 37 5.59 -26.04 -4.43
C SER A 37 6.37 -27.24 -3.90
N SER A 38 7.56 -27.44 -4.37
CA SER A 38 8.47 -28.24 -3.61
C SER A 38 8.68 -27.46 -2.32
N ASP A 39 8.25 -28.06 -1.22
CA ASP A 39 8.64 -27.65 0.11
C ASP A 39 10.15 -27.89 0.28
N ASP A 40 10.89 -27.60 -0.74
CA ASP A 40 12.31 -27.52 -0.65
C ASP A 40 12.64 -26.17 -0.05
N ASP A 41 12.44 -26.08 1.24
CA ASP A 41 13.12 -25.14 2.11
C ASP A 41 14.63 -25.37 2.00
N SER A 42 15.09 -25.57 0.79
CA SER A 42 16.51 -25.64 0.57
C SER A 42 17.03 -24.23 0.80
N ASP A 43 17.47 -24.04 1.96
CA ASP A 43 18.55 -23.23 2.45
C ASP A 43 19.18 -22.24 1.44
N SER A 44 18.35 -21.48 0.71
CA SER A 44 18.83 -20.22 0.20
C SER A 44 18.82 -19.29 1.40
N GLU A 45 19.86 -19.35 2.18
CA GLU A 45 20.05 -18.57 3.39
C GLU A 45 20.24 -17.07 3.11
N GLU A 46 19.96 -16.62 1.90
CA GLU A 46 20.00 -15.20 1.62
C GLU A 46 18.72 -14.57 2.14
N PRO A 47 18.82 -13.72 3.19
CA PRO A 47 17.65 -13.04 3.71
C PRO A 47 17.02 -12.19 2.61
N SER A 48 15.69 -12.20 2.52
CA SER A 48 14.96 -11.33 1.60
C SER A 48 15.35 -9.88 1.84
N LYS A 49 15.45 -9.12 0.75
CA LYS A 49 15.78 -7.71 0.82
C LYS A 49 14.73 -6.96 1.66
N TYR A 50 15.20 -6.01 2.46
CA TYR A 50 14.36 -5.29 3.41
C TYR A 50 13.70 -4.06 2.77
N ILE A 51 12.41 -3.89 3.05
CA ILE A 51 11.70 -2.63 2.85
C ILE A 51 10.75 -2.42 4.05
N ASN A 52 10.58 -1.17 4.46
CA ASN A 52 9.66 -0.85 5.56
C ASN A 52 8.22 -0.83 5.04
N ALA A 53 7.63 -2.00 4.99
CA ALA A 53 6.26 -2.24 4.54
C ALA A 53 5.72 -3.51 5.20
N SER A 54 4.42 -3.53 5.48
CA SER A 54 3.75 -4.64 6.14
C SER A 54 2.51 -5.05 5.34
N PHE A 55 2.27 -6.37 5.25
CA PHE A 55 0.99 -6.85 4.76
C PHE A 55 -0.09 -6.62 5.81
N ILE A 56 -1.21 -6.07 5.36
CA ILE A 56 -2.40 -5.83 6.20
C ILE A 56 -3.55 -6.64 5.60
N MET A 57 -4.09 -7.57 6.38
CA MET A 57 -5.24 -8.36 5.96
C MET A 57 -6.53 -7.61 6.24
N SER A 58 -7.50 -7.69 5.34
CA SER A 58 -8.82 -7.19 5.65
C SER A 58 -9.55 -8.18 6.59
N TYR A 59 -10.48 -7.66 7.37
CA TYR A 59 -11.11 -8.41 8.48
C TYR A 59 -11.81 -9.70 8.02
N TRP A 60 -12.41 -9.73 6.83
CA TRP A 60 -13.14 -10.89 6.33
C TRP A 60 -12.79 -11.32 4.92
N LYS A 61 -11.90 -10.63 4.27
CA LYS A 61 -11.51 -10.99 2.91
C LYS A 61 -10.02 -11.24 2.86
N PRO A 62 -9.57 -12.24 2.10
CA PRO A 62 -8.15 -12.47 1.92
C PRO A 62 -7.48 -11.39 1.05
N GLU A 63 -8.14 -10.27 0.84
CA GLU A 63 -7.54 -9.14 0.15
C GLU A 63 -6.46 -8.54 1.03
N VAL A 64 -5.25 -8.51 0.49
CA VAL A 64 -4.09 -8.03 1.20
C VAL A 64 -3.88 -6.58 0.86
N MET A 65 -3.83 -5.72 1.88
CA MET A 65 -3.33 -4.35 1.74
C MET A 65 -1.85 -4.34 2.13
N ILE A 66 -1.12 -3.36 1.62
CA ILE A 66 0.25 -3.11 2.05
C ILE A 66 0.30 -1.72 2.66
N ALA A 67 0.77 -1.63 3.89
CA ALA A 67 1.04 -0.35 4.56
C ALA A 67 2.55 -0.12 4.54
N ALA A 68 2.97 1.03 4.02
CA ALA A 68 4.39 1.33 3.85
C ALA A 68 4.72 2.75 4.30
N GLN A 69 5.97 2.95 4.71
CA GLN A 69 6.48 4.31 4.89
C GLN A 69 6.59 5.03 3.54
N GLY A 70 6.53 6.35 3.56
CA GLY A 70 6.89 7.14 2.38
C GLY A 70 8.36 6.89 2.03
N PRO A 71 8.68 6.55 0.77
CA PRO A 71 10.06 6.20 0.43
C PRO A 71 11.07 7.25 0.82
N LEU A 72 12.24 6.80 1.23
CA LEU A 72 13.44 7.60 1.33
C LEU A 72 14.10 7.64 -0.04
N LYS A 73 14.94 8.63 -0.27
CA LYS A 73 15.70 8.72 -1.53
C LYS A 73 16.42 7.42 -1.87
N GLU A 74 16.97 6.76 -0.85
CA GLU A 74 17.69 5.50 -0.99
C GLU A 74 16.79 4.29 -1.22
N THR A 75 15.49 4.39 -0.93
CA THR A 75 14.57 3.26 -1.02
C THR A 75 13.55 3.38 -2.16
N ILE A 76 13.67 4.39 -3.02
CA ILE A 76 12.76 4.58 -4.15
C ILE A 76 12.77 3.36 -5.08
N GLY A 77 13.94 2.86 -5.42
CA GLY A 77 14.06 1.67 -6.26
C GLY A 77 13.41 0.44 -5.63
N ASP A 78 13.63 0.25 -4.34
CA ASP A 78 13.01 -0.83 -3.58
C ASP A 78 11.48 -0.72 -3.56
N PHE A 79 10.98 0.50 -3.44
CA PHE A 79 9.54 0.78 -3.44
C PHE A 79 8.88 0.36 -4.75
N TRP A 80 9.45 0.74 -5.90
CA TRP A 80 8.93 0.32 -7.20
C TRP A 80 9.10 -1.17 -7.45
N GLN A 81 10.19 -1.76 -6.95
CA GLN A 81 10.40 -3.20 -7.02
C GLN A 81 9.29 -3.95 -6.27
N MET A 82 8.93 -3.49 -5.09
CA MET A 82 7.81 -4.05 -4.31
C MET A 82 6.49 -3.95 -5.09
N ILE A 83 6.20 -2.78 -5.66
CA ILE A 83 4.98 -2.56 -6.44
C ILE A 83 4.92 -3.54 -7.62
N PHE A 84 6.03 -3.71 -8.30
CA PHE A 84 6.09 -4.63 -9.45
C PHE A 84 5.96 -6.09 -9.01
N GLN A 85 6.72 -6.51 -8.01
CA GLN A 85 6.72 -7.91 -7.55
C GLN A 85 5.37 -8.33 -6.95
N ARG A 86 4.72 -7.43 -6.23
CA ARG A 86 3.43 -7.72 -5.58
C ARG A 86 2.23 -7.42 -6.45
N LYS A 87 2.45 -6.98 -7.69
CA LYS A 87 1.40 -6.69 -8.67
C LYS A 87 0.41 -5.63 -8.19
N VAL A 88 0.92 -4.63 -7.49
CA VAL A 88 0.12 -3.50 -6.99
C VAL A 88 -0.41 -2.71 -8.19
N LYS A 89 -1.70 -2.45 -8.23
CA LYS A 89 -2.34 -1.64 -9.27
C LYS A 89 -2.77 -0.26 -8.79
N VAL A 90 -2.97 -0.10 -7.49
CA VAL A 90 -3.44 1.16 -6.91
C VAL A 90 -2.58 1.52 -5.72
N ILE A 91 -2.11 2.77 -5.71
CA ILE A 91 -1.35 3.37 -4.62
C ILE A 91 -2.18 4.51 -4.04
N VAL A 92 -2.28 4.57 -2.71
CA VAL A 92 -2.87 5.70 -2.00
C VAL A 92 -1.76 6.40 -1.23
N MET A 93 -1.52 7.65 -1.56
CA MET A 93 -0.55 8.51 -0.91
C MET A 93 -1.29 9.56 -0.08
N LEU A 94 -1.11 9.52 1.23
CA LEU A 94 -1.89 10.34 2.16
C LEU A 94 -1.14 11.57 2.66
N THR A 95 -0.11 11.99 1.95
CA THR A 95 0.74 13.11 2.37
C THR A 95 1.16 13.99 1.21
N GLU A 96 1.60 15.20 1.56
CA GLU A 96 2.43 16.01 0.69
C GLU A 96 3.87 15.47 0.72
N LEU A 97 4.72 15.98 -0.17
CA LEU A 97 6.13 15.62 -0.20
C LEU A 97 6.92 16.26 0.93
N LYS A 98 6.58 17.50 1.26
CA LYS A 98 7.28 18.29 2.28
C LYS A 98 6.29 19.06 3.13
N HIS A 99 6.66 19.30 4.37
CA HIS A 99 5.98 20.26 5.24
C HIS A 99 7.04 21.26 5.73
N GLY A 100 6.98 22.48 5.18
CA GLY A 100 8.07 23.45 5.36
C GLY A 100 9.35 22.91 4.71
N ASP A 101 10.44 22.90 5.48
CA ASP A 101 11.74 22.37 5.04
C ASP A 101 11.90 20.88 5.30
N GLN A 102 10.92 20.26 5.99
CA GLN A 102 11.02 18.87 6.39
C GLN A 102 10.43 17.95 5.33
N GLU A 103 11.22 16.98 4.87
CA GLU A 103 10.76 15.96 3.93
C GLU A 103 9.84 14.96 4.64
N ILE A 104 8.64 14.78 4.09
CA ILE A 104 7.69 13.78 4.56
C ILE A 104 7.84 12.48 3.76
N CYS A 105 8.03 12.63 2.45
CA CYS A 105 8.14 11.52 1.52
C CYS A 105 9.00 11.96 0.34
N ALA A 106 9.97 11.13 -0.06
CA ALA A 106 10.71 11.40 -1.27
C ALA A 106 9.79 11.28 -2.48
N GLN A 107 9.94 12.16 -3.44
CA GLN A 107 9.21 12.04 -4.69
C GLN A 107 9.75 10.87 -5.48
N TYR A 108 8.96 9.80 -5.57
CA TYR A 108 9.37 8.55 -6.22
C TYR A 108 8.98 8.45 -7.69
N TRP A 109 8.52 9.56 -8.27
CA TRP A 109 8.20 9.63 -9.70
C TRP A 109 8.83 10.89 -10.30
N GLY A 110 9.04 10.88 -11.63
CA GLY A 110 9.50 12.03 -12.38
C GLY A 110 8.45 12.53 -13.35
N GLU A 111 8.80 13.54 -14.13
CA GLU A 111 7.97 14.03 -15.22
C GLU A 111 8.30 13.21 -16.48
N GLY A 112 7.49 12.19 -16.77
CA GLY A 112 7.72 11.31 -17.89
C GLY A 112 8.39 10.02 -17.48
N LYS A 113 9.33 9.55 -18.28
CA LYS A 113 9.93 8.24 -18.13
C LYS A 113 11.18 8.29 -17.24
N GLN A 114 11.19 7.48 -16.18
CA GLN A 114 12.33 7.33 -15.28
C GLN A 114 12.63 5.85 -15.08
N THR A 115 13.89 5.52 -14.85
CA THR A 115 14.31 4.13 -14.58
C THR A 115 14.85 4.02 -13.16
N TYR A 116 14.32 3.07 -12.43
CA TYR A 116 14.73 2.76 -11.05
C TYR A 116 15.16 1.30 -11.00
N GLY A 117 16.48 1.06 -11.06
CA GLY A 117 16.99 -0.30 -11.18
C GLY A 117 16.55 -0.92 -12.51
N ASP A 118 15.87 -2.06 -12.47
CA ASP A 118 15.35 -2.74 -13.64
C ASP A 118 13.91 -2.33 -14.02
N ILE A 119 13.34 -1.38 -13.30
CA ILE A 119 11.95 -0.97 -13.52
C ILE A 119 11.91 0.41 -14.14
N GLU A 120 11.28 0.50 -15.30
CA GLU A 120 11.00 1.75 -15.98
C GLU A 120 9.60 2.22 -15.56
N VAL A 121 9.52 3.44 -15.07
CA VAL A 121 8.27 4.08 -14.62
C VAL A 121 8.00 5.29 -15.50
N ASP A 122 6.88 5.24 -16.22
CA ASP A 122 6.49 6.31 -17.14
C ASP A 122 5.19 6.95 -16.66
N LEU A 123 5.24 8.24 -16.31
CA LEU A 123 4.04 8.99 -15.94
C LEU A 123 3.26 9.33 -17.21
N LYS A 124 2.11 8.69 -17.39
CA LYS A 124 1.28 8.84 -18.59
C LYS A 124 0.25 9.96 -18.48
N ASP A 125 -0.31 10.16 -17.29
CA ASP A 125 -1.37 11.15 -17.10
C ASP A 125 -1.38 11.65 -15.67
N THR A 126 -1.81 12.90 -15.51
CA THR A 126 -2.03 13.54 -14.21
C THR A 126 -3.36 14.27 -14.26
N ASP A 127 -4.28 13.89 -13.39
CA ASP A 127 -5.60 14.50 -13.28
C ASP A 127 -5.79 15.06 -11.87
N LYS A 128 -5.87 16.38 -11.77
CA LYS A 128 -6.09 17.08 -10.50
C LYS A 128 -7.56 17.35 -10.31
N SER A 129 -8.17 16.68 -9.35
CA SER A 129 -9.53 17.00 -8.91
C SER A 129 -9.47 17.96 -7.72
N SER A 130 -10.65 18.38 -7.24
CA SER A 130 -10.74 19.23 -6.04
C SER A 130 -10.34 18.50 -4.77
N THR A 131 -10.39 17.18 -4.75
CA THR A 131 -10.15 16.36 -3.57
C THR A 131 -8.77 15.70 -3.59
N TYR A 132 -8.38 15.13 -4.73
CA TYR A 132 -7.15 14.35 -4.84
C TYR A 132 -6.50 14.59 -6.21
N THR A 133 -5.26 14.15 -6.33
CA THR A 133 -4.56 14.07 -7.61
C THR A 133 -4.42 12.61 -8.01
N LEU A 134 -4.88 12.26 -9.20
CA LEU A 134 -4.70 10.92 -9.78
C LEU A 134 -3.56 10.97 -10.77
N ARG A 135 -2.57 10.10 -10.58
CA ARG A 135 -1.48 9.90 -11.55
C ARG A 135 -1.55 8.49 -12.08
N VAL A 136 -1.35 8.36 -13.38
CA VAL A 136 -1.36 7.06 -14.07
C VAL A 136 0.04 6.77 -14.55
N PHE A 137 0.60 5.65 -14.10
CA PHE A 137 1.94 5.19 -14.45
C PHE A 137 1.87 3.92 -15.27
N GLU A 138 2.79 3.79 -16.22
CA GLU A 138 3.05 2.54 -16.91
C GLU A 138 4.40 2.00 -16.45
N LEU A 139 4.42 0.77 -15.94
CA LEU A 139 5.62 0.10 -15.47
C LEU A 139 6.07 -0.95 -16.45
N ARG A 140 7.38 -1.00 -16.72
CA ARG A 140 8.02 -2.04 -17.53
C ARG A 140 9.25 -2.55 -16.83
N HIS A 141 9.44 -3.86 -16.83
CA HIS A 141 10.66 -4.47 -16.33
C HIS A 141 11.59 -4.77 -17.51
N SER A 142 12.89 -4.49 -17.35
CA SER A 142 13.88 -4.64 -18.40
C SER A 142 13.98 -6.06 -18.96
N LYS A 143 13.63 -7.05 -18.14
CA LYS A 143 13.71 -8.48 -18.48
C LYS A 143 12.36 -9.11 -18.84
N ARG A 144 11.28 -8.34 -18.77
CA ARG A 144 9.93 -8.82 -19.08
C ARG A 144 9.29 -7.96 -20.15
N LYS A 145 8.50 -8.58 -21.04
CA LYS A 145 7.88 -7.88 -22.15
C LYS A 145 6.56 -7.20 -21.82
N ASP A 146 5.94 -7.57 -20.71
CA ASP A 146 4.64 -7.02 -20.30
C ASP A 146 4.79 -5.66 -19.63
N SER A 147 3.83 -4.79 -19.88
CA SER A 147 3.69 -3.53 -19.19
C SER A 147 2.51 -3.60 -18.22
N ARG A 148 2.56 -2.80 -17.17
CA ARG A 148 1.51 -2.72 -16.15
C ARG A 148 1.12 -1.29 -15.89
N THR A 149 -0.18 -1.06 -15.69
CA THR A 149 -0.70 0.25 -15.34
C THR A 149 -0.89 0.32 -13.82
N VAL A 150 -0.40 1.41 -13.22
CA VAL A 150 -0.54 1.67 -11.78
C VAL A 150 -1.18 3.04 -11.61
N TYR A 151 -2.20 3.11 -10.76
CA TYR A 151 -2.91 4.34 -10.43
C TYR A 151 -2.49 4.82 -9.06
N GLN A 152 -2.12 6.11 -8.95
CA GLN A 152 -1.77 6.72 -7.67
C GLN A 152 -2.78 7.82 -7.33
N TYR A 153 -3.41 7.70 -6.17
CA TYR A 153 -4.30 8.72 -5.63
C TYR A 153 -3.56 9.43 -4.49
N GLN A 154 -3.26 10.71 -4.69
CA GLN A 154 -2.61 11.52 -3.66
C GLN A 154 -3.64 12.46 -3.01
N TYR A 155 -3.77 12.34 -1.70
CA TYR A 155 -4.65 13.18 -0.87
C TYR A 155 -3.77 14.04 0.04
N THR A 156 -3.87 15.36 -0.09
CA THR A 156 -2.99 16.31 0.62
C THR A 156 -3.70 17.13 1.70
N ASN A 157 -5.03 17.05 1.78
CA ASN A 157 -5.80 17.82 2.78
C ASN A 157 -5.84 17.12 4.13
N TRP A 158 -4.70 16.61 4.57
CA TRP A 158 -4.56 15.88 5.83
C TRP A 158 -3.15 16.07 6.35
N SER A 159 -3.00 16.92 7.35
CA SER A 159 -1.69 17.19 7.94
C SER A 159 -1.18 16.03 8.78
N VAL A 160 0.13 15.83 8.77
CA VAL A 160 0.80 14.80 9.56
C VAL A 160 0.50 15.05 11.05
N GLU A 161 0.25 13.98 11.79
CA GLU A 161 -0.06 13.99 13.23
C GLU A 161 -1.41 14.63 13.59
N GLN A 162 -2.24 14.92 12.60
CA GLN A 162 -3.58 15.46 12.83
C GLN A 162 -4.66 14.48 12.31
N LEU A 163 -5.89 14.70 12.76
CA LEU A 163 -7.05 14.00 12.22
C LEU A 163 -7.48 14.65 10.91
N PRO A 164 -8.14 13.90 10.01
CA PRO A 164 -8.66 14.49 8.77
C PRO A 164 -9.63 15.63 9.08
N ALA A 165 -9.40 16.79 8.45
CA ALA A 165 -10.28 17.95 8.62
C ALA A 165 -11.63 17.76 7.93
N GLU A 166 -11.64 16.99 6.83
CA GLU A 166 -12.82 16.75 6.01
C GLU A 166 -13.10 15.25 5.85
N PRO A 167 -13.72 14.60 6.84
CA PRO A 167 -13.95 13.15 6.78
C PRO A 167 -14.78 12.70 5.58
N LYS A 168 -15.77 13.49 5.17
CA LYS A 168 -16.62 13.17 4.01
C LYS A 168 -15.83 13.12 2.71
N GLU A 169 -14.89 14.02 2.56
CA GLU A 169 -13.98 14.08 1.41
C GLU A 169 -13.11 12.82 1.34
N LEU A 170 -12.58 12.41 2.47
CA LEU A 170 -11.77 11.20 2.58
C LEU A 170 -12.59 9.94 2.26
N ILE A 171 -13.82 9.85 2.76
CA ILE A 171 -14.73 8.74 2.46
C ILE A 171 -15.06 8.68 0.98
N SER A 172 -15.30 9.83 0.36
CA SER A 172 -15.56 9.92 -1.07
C SER A 172 -14.38 9.39 -1.88
N MET A 173 -13.16 9.74 -1.49
CA MET A 173 -11.94 9.21 -2.14
C MET A 173 -11.81 7.70 -1.95
N ILE A 174 -12.11 7.18 -0.77
CA ILE A 174 -12.10 5.74 -0.50
C ILE A 174 -13.02 5.00 -1.47
N GLN A 175 -14.21 5.53 -1.72
CA GLN A 175 -15.16 4.92 -2.65
C GLN A 175 -14.63 4.91 -4.08
N VAL A 176 -13.98 5.99 -4.51
CA VAL A 176 -13.34 6.06 -5.83
C VAL A 176 -12.22 5.03 -5.94
N VAL A 177 -11.40 4.90 -4.92
CA VAL A 177 -10.31 3.92 -4.87
C VAL A 177 -10.85 2.50 -4.96
N LYS A 178 -11.92 2.19 -4.24
CA LYS A 178 -12.56 0.87 -4.28
C LYS A 178 -13.03 0.50 -5.69
N GLN A 179 -13.53 1.46 -6.45
CA GLN A 179 -13.98 1.22 -7.81
C GLN A 179 -12.84 0.88 -8.77
N LYS A 180 -11.62 1.34 -8.47
CA LYS A 180 -10.43 1.01 -9.26
C LYS A 180 -9.85 -0.35 -8.92
N LEU A 181 -10.16 -0.90 -7.76
CA LEU A 181 -9.70 -2.24 -7.41
C LEU A 181 -10.45 -3.28 -8.22
N PRO A 182 -9.82 -4.44 -8.55
CA PRO A 182 -10.51 -5.50 -9.26
C PRO A 182 -11.76 -5.95 -8.52
N GLN A 183 -12.90 -5.90 -9.22
CA GLN A 183 -14.16 -6.33 -8.63
C GLN A 183 -14.24 -7.85 -8.61
N LYS A 184 -14.72 -8.41 -7.50
CA LYS A 184 -14.82 -9.86 -7.31
C LYS A 184 -15.76 -10.56 -8.25
N ASN A 185 -16.72 -9.83 -8.84
CA ASN A 185 -17.76 -10.41 -9.69
C ASN A 185 -17.36 -10.55 -11.16
N SER A 186 -16.18 -10.10 -11.55
CA SER A 186 -15.75 -10.11 -12.94
C SER A 186 -15.16 -11.44 -13.38
N SER A 187 -15.09 -12.43 -12.48
CA SER A 187 -14.43 -13.68 -12.79
C SER A 187 -15.31 -14.88 -12.54
N GLU A 188 -16.27 -15.05 -13.39
CA GLU A 188 -16.94 -16.34 -13.46
C GLU A 188 -15.89 -17.40 -13.82
N GLY A 189 -15.52 -18.20 -12.85
CA GLY A 189 -14.73 -19.39 -13.05
C GLY A 189 -13.23 -19.28 -12.80
N ASN A 190 -12.70 -18.14 -12.44
CA ASN A 190 -11.27 -18.03 -12.18
C ASN A 190 -10.96 -18.12 -10.67
N LYS A 191 -10.80 -19.35 -10.22
CA LYS A 191 -10.43 -19.65 -8.83
C LYS A 191 -9.03 -19.18 -8.45
N HIS A 192 -8.29 -18.57 -9.38
CA HIS A 192 -6.90 -18.16 -9.21
C HIS A 192 -6.71 -16.64 -9.24
N HIS A 193 -7.76 -15.86 -9.10
CA HIS A 193 -7.61 -14.42 -8.93
C HIS A 193 -7.02 -14.13 -7.57
N LYS A 194 -5.70 -14.05 -7.55
CA LYS A 194 -5.02 -13.39 -6.45
C LYS A 194 -5.43 -11.93 -6.52
N SER A 195 -6.16 -11.47 -5.50
CA SER A 195 -6.47 -10.06 -5.35
C SER A 195 -5.17 -9.27 -5.37
N THR A 196 -5.11 -8.24 -6.20
CA THR A 196 -3.96 -7.34 -6.20
C THR A 196 -4.01 -6.48 -4.94
N PRO A 197 -2.89 -6.36 -4.20
CA PRO A 197 -2.92 -5.58 -2.97
C PRO A 197 -3.05 -4.08 -3.27
N LEU A 198 -3.74 -3.38 -2.38
CA LEU A 198 -3.79 -1.93 -2.33
C LEU A 198 -2.61 -1.44 -1.49
N LEU A 199 -1.77 -0.58 -2.05
CA LEU A 199 -0.64 0.00 -1.34
C LEU A 199 -1.04 1.36 -0.78
N ILE A 200 -0.89 1.53 0.54
CA ILE A 200 -1.22 2.77 1.23
C ILE A 200 0.02 3.25 1.96
N HIS A 201 0.41 4.50 1.76
CA HIS A 201 1.55 5.05 2.48
C HIS A 201 1.29 6.48 2.93
N CYS A 202 2.00 6.87 3.95
CA CYS A 202 2.10 8.23 4.45
C CYS A 202 3.57 8.49 4.83
N ARG A 203 3.87 9.26 5.86
CA ARG A 203 5.26 9.48 6.28
C ARG A 203 5.89 8.19 6.81
N ASP A 204 5.30 7.59 7.84
CA ASP A 204 5.83 6.39 8.48
C ASP A 204 5.03 5.12 8.20
N GLY A 205 3.89 5.24 7.51
CA GLY A 205 3.05 4.11 7.17
C GLY A 205 2.17 3.61 8.31
N SER A 206 1.90 4.45 9.30
CA SER A 206 1.13 4.06 10.49
C SER A 206 0.05 5.06 10.87
N GLN A 207 0.39 6.35 10.99
CA GLN A 207 -0.54 7.37 11.48
C GLN A 207 -1.77 7.54 10.58
N GLN A 208 -1.58 8.18 9.45
CA GLN A 208 -2.66 8.41 8.48
C GLN A 208 -3.06 7.10 7.81
N THR A 209 -2.09 6.26 7.50
CA THR A 209 -2.32 4.95 6.89
C THR A 209 -3.20 4.07 7.77
N GLY A 210 -2.99 4.08 9.08
CA GLY A 210 -3.80 3.30 10.03
C GLY A 210 -5.27 3.70 10.00
N ILE A 211 -5.54 4.99 10.00
CA ILE A 211 -6.91 5.52 9.92
C ILE A 211 -7.55 5.14 8.58
N PHE A 212 -6.81 5.27 7.49
CA PHE A 212 -7.32 4.92 6.16
C PHE A 212 -7.67 3.43 6.06
N CYS A 213 -6.78 2.55 6.52
CA CYS A 213 -7.02 1.11 6.54
C CYS A 213 -8.24 0.77 7.39
N ALA A 214 -8.37 1.40 8.56
CA ALA A 214 -9.52 1.19 9.44
C ALA A 214 -10.82 1.61 8.76
N LEU A 215 -10.86 2.80 8.16
CA LEU A 215 -12.05 3.28 7.44
C LEU A 215 -12.42 2.37 6.28
N LEU A 216 -11.43 1.91 5.51
CA LEU A 216 -11.69 1.00 4.40
C LEU A 216 -12.36 -0.29 4.88
N ASN A 217 -11.84 -0.89 5.94
CA ASN A 217 -12.40 -2.11 6.52
C ASN A 217 -13.78 -1.88 7.13
N LEU A 218 -13.97 -0.76 7.83
CA LEU A 218 -15.23 -0.46 8.49
C LEU A 218 -16.34 -0.15 7.49
N LEU A 219 -16.02 0.56 6.41
CA LEU A 219 -17.01 0.86 5.36
C LEU A 219 -17.43 -0.40 4.62
N GLU A 220 -16.51 -1.30 4.31
CA GLU A 220 -16.85 -2.60 3.73
C GLU A 220 -17.75 -3.42 4.66
N SER A 221 -17.46 -3.39 5.94
CA SER A 221 -18.22 -4.06 6.98
C SER A 221 -19.66 -3.57 7.05
N ALA A 222 -19.82 -2.25 7.08
CA ALA A 222 -21.13 -1.62 7.16
C ALA A 222 -22.01 -1.95 5.95
N GLU A 223 -21.40 -2.09 4.76
CA GLU A 223 -22.10 -2.45 3.53
C GLU A 223 -22.56 -3.91 3.50
N THR A 224 -21.84 -4.81 4.18
CA THR A 224 -22.08 -6.25 4.05
C THR A 224 -22.82 -6.88 5.23
N GLU A 225 -22.64 -6.39 6.45
CA GLU A 225 -23.14 -7.08 7.64
C GLU A 225 -24.04 -6.25 8.57
N GLU A 226 -24.24 -4.99 8.28
CA GLU A 226 -25.02 -4.06 9.12
C GLU A 226 -24.47 -3.87 10.55
N VAL A 227 -23.48 -4.68 10.95
CA VAL A 227 -22.83 -4.59 12.25
C VAL A 227 -21.35 -4.28 12.06
N VAL A 228 -20.88 -3.22 12.72
CA VAL A 228 -19.50 -2.77 12.62
C VAL A 228 -18.84 -2.92 13.99
N ASP A 229 -17.76 -3.68 14.05
CA ASP A 229 -16.97 -3.83 15.27
C ASP A 229 -15.65 -3.09 15.12
N ILE A 230 -15.64 -1.83 15.53
CA ILE A 230 -14.47 -0.94 15.44
C ILE A 230 -13.32 -1.49 16.28
N PHE A 231 -13.63 -2.02 17.46
CA PHE A 231 -12.61 -2.58 18.36
C PHE A 231 -11.83 -3.71 17.68
N GLN A 232 -12.51 -4.62 17.02
CA GLN A 232 -11.86 -5.76 16.36
C GLN A 232 -10.99 -5.32 15.18
N VAL A 233 -11.48 -4.36 14.38
CA VAL A 233 -10.72 -3.82 13.26
C VAL A 233 -9.43 -3.16 13.76
N VAL A 234 -9.52 -2.30 14.77
CA VAL A 234 -8.36 -1.60 15.34
C VAL A 234 -7.39 -2.59 15.98
N LYS A 235 -7.90 -3.58 16.69
CA LYS A 235 -7.07 -4.61 17.31
C LYS A 235 -6.26 -5.37 16.26
N ALA A 236 -6.89 -5.75 15.15
CA ALA A 236 -6.20 -6.43 14.05
C ALA A 236 -5.11 -5.56 13.42
N LEU A 237 -5.39 -4.27 13.21
CA LEU A 237 -4.41 -3.34 12.65
C LEU A 237 -3.19 -3.16 13.57
N ARG A 238 -3.43 -3.03 14.87
CA ARG A 238 -2.35 -2.88 15.85
C ARG A 238 -1.42 -4.08 15.91
N LYS A 239 -1.95 -5.28 15.64
CA LYS A 239 -1.15 -6.51 15.55
C LYS A 239 -0.39 -6.62 14.24
N ALA A 240 -0.85 -5.92 13.20
CA ALA A 240 -0.26 -6.02 11.87
C ALA A 240 0.92 -5.06 11.68
N ARG A 241 0.89 -3.89 12.30
CA ARG A 241 1.96 -2.90 12.15
C ARG A 241 2.00 -1.96 13.36
N PRO A 242 3.21 -1.58 13.85
CA PRO A 242 3.33 -0.63 14.96
C PRO A 242 2.73 0.74 14.61
N GLY A 243 2.08 1.37 15.58
CA GLY A 243 1.58 2.74 15.46
C GLY A 243 0.24 2.91 14.76
N MET A 244 -0.41 1.81 14.37
CA MET A 244 -1.73 1.87 13.74
C MET A 244 -2.80 2.27 14.77
N VAL A 245 -3.52 3.36 14.50
CA VAL A 245 -4.56 3.91 15.38
C VAL A 245 -4.05 3.97 16.83
N SER A 246 -2.95 4.69 17.02
CA SER A 246 -2.19 4.64 18.27
C SER A 246 -2.75 5.52 19.38
N THR A 247 -3.61 6.50 19.06
CA THR A 247 -4.14 7.44 20.04
C THR A 247 -5.64 7.25 20.28
N PHE A 248 -6.10 7.67 21.47
CA PHE A 248 -7.52 7.66 21.77
C PHE A 248 -8.31 8.55 20.80
N GLU A 249 -7.76 9.70 20.44
CA GLU A 249 -8.40 10.63 19.50
C GLU A 249 -8.62 9.99 18.13
N GLN A 250 -7.67 9.22 17.64
CA GLN A 250 -7.82 8.48 16.37
C GLN A 250 -8.90 7.41 16.48
N TYR A 251 -8.92 6.71 17.60
CA TYR A 251 -9.94 5.69 17.86
C TYR A 251 -11.34 6.31 17.95
N GLN A 252 -11.48 7.42 18.67
CA GLN A 252 -12.74 8.15 18.80
C GLN A 252 -13.21 8.69 17.44
N PHE A 253 -12.28 9.16 16.63
CA PHE A 253 -12.58 9.64 15.28
C PHE A 253 -13.27 8.56 14.43
N LEU A 254 -12.84 7.33 14.53
CA LEU A 254 -13.46 6.22 13.78
C LEU A 254 -14.91 6.00 14.21
N TYR A 255 -15.20 6.08 15.51
CA TYR A 255 -16.58 6.00 16.01
C TYR A 255 -17.42 7.15 15.47
N ASP A 256 -16.90 8.36 15.51
CA ASP A 256 -17.61 9.56 15.08
C ASP A 256 -17.97 9.50 13.59
N VAL A 257 -17.04 9.04 12.76
CA VAL A 257 -17.25 8.93 11.31
C VAL A 257 -18.28 7.86 10.98
N ILE A 258 -18.23 6.71 11.63
CA ILE A 258 -19.13 5.60 11.35
C ILE A 258 -20.55 5.91 11.88
N ALA A 259 -20.67 6.67 12.96
CA ALA A 259 -21.96 7.08 13.53
C ALA A 259 -22.67 8.18 12.72
N SER A 260 -21.95 8.88 11.86
CA SER A 260 -22.53 9.99 11.08
C SER A 260 -23.29 9.54 9.85
#